data_598a3dbf1b936d267d77f071b5a24abb
#
_entry.id   598a3dbf1b936d267d77f071b5a24abb
#
_cell.length_a   1.000
_cell.length_b   1.000
_cell.length_c   1.000
_cell.angle_alpha   90.00
_cell.angle_beta   90.00
_cell.angle_gamma   90.00
#
_symmetry.space_group_name_H-M   'P 1'
#
loop_
_entity.id
_entity.type
_entity.pdbx_description
1 polymer ?
#
loop_
_entity_poly.entity_id
_entity_poly.type
_entity_poly.pdbx_seq_one_letter_code
_entity_poly.pdbx_strand_id
1 'polypeptide(L)'
;MTLVKPFRGLRPAAGIAHLVSSRPYDVLNSAEARAETGDNVRSFYHIIRPEINFPEGTDEHDPRVYPEARRQLERFIAEGWLVQDERECYYLYAQTMNGHTQYGIVLAAHVDDYNSGQIKKHELTRRDKEDDRMRHLTATNAHIGSAFLAYRHNATLQALIERIAEQEPLYDFVADVDGFRHTLWLIDAPTDLETITREFGKMDALYIADGHHRSAAAARVGTARAEANPEHTGREEYNYYLAVCFPAEQLTILDYNRVVRDLNGLSPEEFLRRLEEDFEVRDRGTENFRPEHAHQFALYLAGRWYSLDARPGTFDPEDPIGVLDVDISSRLILDKQLGITDLRSSKRVDFVGGLRGLDELRRRVDSGEMQAALALYPVTMEQVMRIADTGNIMPPKATWFEPKLRTGMVIHDME
;
A
#
# COMPACT_ATOMS: atom_id res chain seq x y z
N MET A 1 -8.34 -21.73 6.22
CA MET A 1 -7.10 -22.02 6.96
C MET A 1 -5.98 -21.44 6.14
N THR A 2 -5.33 -20.36 6.61
CA THR A 2 -4.28 -19.66 5.86
C THR A 2 -2.96 -20.41 5.93
N LEU A 3 -2.25 -20.47 4.79
CA LEU A 3 -0.98 -21.18 4.67
C LEU A 3 0.18 -20.18 4.63
N VAL A 4 0.97 -20.18 5.68
CA VAL A 4 2.17 -19.35 5.76
C VAL A 4 3.36 -20.21 6.21
N LYS A 5 4.56 -19.82 5.79
CA LYS A 5 5.79 -20.47 6.25
C LYS A 5 6.92 -19.47 6.52
N PRO A 6 7.90 -19.86 7.39
CA PRO A 6 9.19 -19.18 7.45
C PRO A 6 9.97 -19.44 6.16
N PHE A 7 10.98 -18.61 5.88
CA PHE A 7 11.83 -18.75 4.70
C PHE A 7 13.24 -18.24 4.98
N ARG A 8 14.17 -18.59 4.12
CA ARG A 8 15.55 -18.08 4.19
C ARG A 8 15.61 -16.72 3.52
N GLY A 9 15.48 -15.64 4.31
CA GLY A 9 15.45 -14.28 3.79
C GLY A 9 16.81 -13.84 3.25
N LEU A 10 16.79 -13.19 2.09
CA LEU A 10 17.93 -12.43 1.59
C LEU A 10 17.76 -10.98 2.06
N ARG A 11 18.71 -10.44 2.79
CA ARG A 11 18.58 -9.15 3.48
C ARG A 11 19.88 -8.36 3.53
N PRO A 12 19.84 -7.03 3.82
CA PRO A 12 21.04 -6.22 3.93
C PRO A 12 22.03 -6.78 4.94
N ALA A 13 23.32 -6.67 4.64
CA ALA A 13 24.37 -6.94 5.62
C ALA A 13 24.27 -5.97 6.82
N ALA A 14 24.85 -6.35 7.94
CA ALA A 14 24.80 -5.54 9.16
C ALA A 14 25.29 -4.10 8.93
N GLY A 15 24.57 -3.13 9.49
CA GLY A 15 24.94 -1.71 9.47
C GLY A 15 24.62 -0.95 8.18
N ILE A 16 24.10 -1.60 7.12
CA ILE A 16 23.83 -0.92 5.83
C ILE A 16 22.35 -0.92 5.41
N ALA A 17 21.45 -1.41 6.23
CA ALA A 17 20.02 -1.49 5.88
C ALA A 17 19.43 -0.13 5.46
N HIS A 18 19.84 0.97 6.11
CA HIS A 18 19.42 2.34 5.78
C HIS A 18 19.92 2.81 4.41
N LEU A 19 21.04 2.29 3.91
CA LEU A 19 21.58 2.59 2.58
C LEU A 19 20.91 1.74 1.49
N VAL A 20 20.47 0.53 1.85
CA VAL A 20 19.86 -0.41 0.89
C VAL A 20 18.37 -0.13 0.73
N SER A 21 17.64 -0.03 1.83
CA SER A 21 16.17 0.06 1.77
C SER A 21 15.67 1.26 1.00
N SER A 22 14.62 1.06 0.20
CA SER A 22 14.00 2.11 -0.59
C SER A 22 12.47 2.13 -0.41
N ARG A 23 11.80 3.21 -0.82
CA ARG A 23 10.34 3.25 -0.93
C ARG A 23 9.88 2.28 -2.03
N PRO A 24 8.63 1.79 -2.00
CA PRO A 24 8.14 0.88 -3.03
C PRO A 24 8.04 1.58 -4.41
N TYR A 25 8.08 0.78 -5.46
CA TYR A 25 8.20 1.24 -6.86
C TYR A 25 7.04 2.13 -7.33
N ASP A 26 5.88 2.01 -6.71
CA ASP A 26 4.61 2.61 -7.12
C ASP A 26 4.31 3.98 -6.46
N VAL A 27 5.20 4.46 -5.58
CA VAL A 27 5.03 5.76 -4.90
C VAL A 27 5.88 6.89 -5.49
N LEU A 28 6.71 6.58 -6.49
CA LEU A 28 7.60 7.55 -7.13
C LEU A 28 7.79 7.23 -8.62
N ASN A 29 8.08 8.26 -9.40
CA ASN A 29 8.45 8.11 -10.80
C ASN A 29 9.97 7.91 -10.96
N SER A 30 10.44 7.65 -12.20
CA SER A 30 11.86 7.39 -12.48
C SER A 30 12.78 8.57 -12.17
N ALA A 31 12.32 9.80 -12.34
CA ALA A 31 13.11 10.99 -12.02
C ALA A 31 13.30 11.14 -10.50
N GLU A 32 12.23 10.92 -9.74
CA GLU A 32 12.26 10.91 -8.27
C GLU A 32 13.14 9.78 -7.74
N ALA A 33 13.06 8.57 -8.34
CA ALA A 33 13.92 7.45 -7.98
C ALA A 33 15.41 7.75 -8.22
N ARG A 34 15.74 8.41 -9.34
CA ARG A 34 17.13 8.86 -9.61
C ARG A 34 17.59 9.90 -8.58
N ALA A 35 16.73 10.87 -8.27
CA ALA A 35 17.06 11.91 -7.30
C ALA A 35 17.30 11.35 -5.89
N GLU A 36 16.46 10.41 -5.44
CA GLU A 36 16.64 9.75 -4.14
C GLU A 36 17.83 8.80 -4.11
N THR A 37 18.14 8.14 -5.23
CA THR A 37 19.30 7.27 -5.34
C THR A 37 20.60 8.08 -5.26
N GLY A 38 20.66 9.24 -5.94
CA GLY A 38 21.88 10.03 -6.00
C GLY A 38 23.10 9.18 -6.38
N ASP A 39 24.18 9.31 -5.61
CA ASP A 39 25.42 8.52 -5.77
C ASP A 39 25.43 7.21 -4.97
N ASN A 40 24.30 6.84 -4.36
CA ASN A 40 24.21 5.63 -3.54
C ASN A 40 24.11 4.36 -4.39
N VAL A 41 25.24 3.75 -4.69
CA VAL A 41 25.33 2.49 -5.47
C VAL A 41 24.68 1.27 -4.79
N ARG A 42 24.33 1.38 -3.50
CA ARG A 42 23.65 0.36 -2.70
C ARG A 42 22.15 0.57 -2.62
N SER A 43 21.62 1.63 -3.21
CA SER A 43 20.18 1.89 -3.21
C SER A 43 19.40 0.78 -3.89
N PHE A 44 18.38 0.23 -3.23
CA PHE A 44 17.57 -0.84 -3.80
C PHE A 44 16.74 -0.39 -5.00
N TYR A 45 16.66 0.92 -5.27
CA TYR A 45 16.08 1.44 -6.51
C TYR A 45 16.77 0.89 -7.76
N HIS A 46 18.05 0.58 -7.71
CA HIS A 46 18.76 -0.08 -8.82
C HIS A 46 18.12 -1.42 -9.23
N ILE A 47 17.39 -2.07 -8.33
CA ILE A 47 16.72 -3.36 -8.55
C ILE A 47 15.23 -3.17 -8.84
N ILE A 48 14.52 -2.35 -8.05
CA ILE A 48 13.05 -2.22 -8.18
C ILE A 48 12.60 -1.19 -9.21
N ARG A 49 13.50 -0.26 -9.58
CA ARG A 49 13.34 0.78 -10.63
C ARG A 49 14.54 0.71 -11.59
N PRO A 50 14.76 -0.45 -12.24
CA PRO A 50 16.01 -0.73 -12.96
C PRO A 50 16.26 0.18 -14.15
N GLU A 51 15.26 0.89 -14.66
CA GLU A 51 15.39 1.92 -15.69
C GLU A 51 16.30 3.09 -15.28
N ILE A 52 16.53 3.30 -13.97
CA ILE A 52 17.48 4.31 -13.50
C ILE A 52 18.94 3.98 -13.82
N ASN A 53 19.24 2.73 -14.14
CA ASN A 53 20.58 2.29 -14.56
C ASN A 53 20.88 2.58 -16.05
N PHE A 54 19.88 3.09 -16.79
CA PHE A 54 19.98 3.49 -18.20
C PHE A 54 19.96 5.01 -18.36
N PRO A 55 20.21 5.56 -19.55
CA PRO A 55 20.06 6.99 -19.78
C PRO A 55 18.71 7.54 -19.38
N GLU A 56 18.67 8.80 -18.97
CA GLU A 56 17.42 9.48 -18.63
C GLU A 56 16.42 9.43 -19.80
N GLY A 57 15.13 9.25 -19.48
CA GLY A 57 14.06 9.08 -20.47
C GLY A 57 13.87 7.64 -20.95
N THR A 58 14.66 6.66 -20.45
CA THR A 58 14.38 5.24 -20.72
C THR A 58 13.02 4.86 -20.12
N ASP A 59 12.18 4.20 -20.91
CA ASP A 59 10.86 3.72 -20.49
C ASP A 59 11.01 2.68 -19.35
N GLU A 60 10.23 2.84 -18.29
CA GLU A 60 10.19 1.88 -17.17
C GLU A 60 9.78 0.47 -17.60
N HIS A 61 9.17 0.32 -18.78
CA HIS A 61 8.76 -0.96 -19.37
C HIS A 61 9.63 -1.44 -20.53
N ASP A 62 10.77 -0.78 -20.79
CA ASP A 62 11.75 -1.24 -21.80
C ASP A 62 12.17 -2.68 -21.48
N PRO A 63 12.15 -3.61 -22.46
CA PRO A 63 12.50 -5.01 -22.19
C PRO A 63 13.87 -5.23 -21.53
N ARG A 64 14.80 -4.29 -21.68
CA ARG A 64 16.15 -4.35 -21.09
C ARG A 64 16.16 -4.14 -19.57
N VAL A 65 15.12 -3.52 -18.99
CA VAL A 65 15.09 -3.19 -17.57
C VAL A 65 14.94 -4.44 -16.70
N TYR A 66 14.23 -5.46 -17.17
CA TYR A 66 14.01 -6.67 -16.38
C TYR A 66 15.27 -7.51 -16.19
N PRO A 67 16.08 -7.83 -17.22
CA PRO A 67 17.38 -8.47 -17.04
C PRO A 67 18.34 -7.62 -16.20
N GLU A 68 18.24 -6.30 -16.30
CA GLU A 68 19.05 -5.39 -15.48
C GLU A 68 18.72 -5.52 -13.99
N ALA A 69 17.41 -5.66 -13.62
CA ALA A 69 17.02 -5.92 -12.25
C ALA A 69 17.69 -7.18 -11.68
N ARG A 70 17.72 -8.29 -12.45
CA ARG A 70 18.42 -9.53 -12.07
C ARG A 70 19.91 -9.29 -11.90
N ARG A 71 20.56 -8.63 -12.87
CA ARG A 71 21.98 -8.31 -12.83
C ARG A 71 22.34 -7.48 -11.59
N GLN A 72 21.52 -6.51 -11.22
CA GLN A 72 21.74 -5.71 -10.02
C GLN A 72 21.54 -6.53 -8.74
N LEU A 73 20.53 -7.40 -8.68
CA LEU A 73 20.32 -8.29 -7.54
C LEU A 73 21.54 -9.22 -7.34
N GLU A 74 22.03 -9.84 -8.40
CA GLU A 74 23.24 -10.68 -8.38
C GLU A 74 24.48 -9.88 -7.93
N ARG A 75 24.63 -8.63 -8.40
CA ARG A 75 25.69 -7.74 -7.96
C ARG A 75 25.59 -7.46 -6.45
N PHE A 76 24.41 -7.16 -5.93
CA PHE A 76 24.22 -6.89 -4.49
C PHE A 76 24.60 -8.10 -3.62
N ILE A 77 24.33 -9.31 -4.11
CA ILE A 77 24.74 -10.56 -3.44
C ILE A 77 26.25 -10.73 -3.54
N ALA A 78 26.83 -10.58 -4.73
CA ALA A 78 28.27 -10.76 -4.97
C ALA A 78 29.14 -9.77 -4.18
N GLU A 79 28.68 -8.53 -4.03
CA GLU A 79 29.34 -7.48 -3.24
C GLU A 79 29.13 -7.66 -1.72
N GLY A 80 28.33 -8.64 -1.30
CA GLY A 80 27.99 -8.88 0.11
C GLY A 80 27.12 -7.78 0.72
N TRP A 81 26.42 -6.98 -0.09
CA TRP A 81 25.46 -6.00 0.40
C TRP A 81 24.14 -6.65 0.82
N LEU A 82 23.81 -7.78 0.19
CA LEU A 82 22.74 -8.67 0.61
C LEU A 82 23.35 -10.01 1.05
N VAL A 83 22.87 -10.53 2.15
CA VAL A 83 23.25 -11.81 2.74
C VAL A 83 22.02 -12.68 2.96
N GLN A 84 22.13 -13.96 2.66
CA GLN A 84 21.05 -14.91 2.89
C GLN A 84 21.15 -15.53 4.28
N ASP A 85 20.04 -15.63 4.98
CA ASP A 85 20.00 -16.32 6.27
C ASP A 85 20.23 -17.83 6.09
N GLU A 86 20.95 -18.43 7.04
CA GLU A 86 21.30 -19.85 6.98
C GLU A 86 20.10 -20.77 7.20
N ARG A 87 19.09 -20.31 7.95
CA ARG A 87 17.90 -21.05 8.36
C ARG A 87 16.63 -20.34 7.94
N GLU A 88 15.56 -21.09 7.82
CA GLU A 88 14.23 -20.51 7.66
C GLU A 88 13.81 -19.78 8.93
N CYS A 89 13.31 -18.58 8.79
CA CYS A 89 12.89 -17.70 9.86
C CYS A 89 11.70 -16.82 9.44
N TYR A 90 11.02 -16.29 10.42
CA TYR A 90 10.16 -15.12 10.26
C TYR A 90 10.92 -13.87 10.68
N TYR A 91 10.35 -12.71 10.39
CA TYR A 91 10.89 -11.45 10.91
C TYR A 91 9.76 -10.62 11.49
N LEU A 92 10.05 -9.86 12.53
CA LEU A 92 9.17 -8.79 12.99
C LEU A 92 9.64 -7.47 12.38
N TYR A 93 8.76 -6.78 11.68
CA TYR A 93 9.04 -5.48 11.08
C TYR A 93 8.17 -4.41 11.70
N ALA A 94 8.78 -3.41 12.32
CA ALA A 94 8.09 -2.26 12.88
C ALA A 94 8.33 -1.00 12.04
N GLN A 95 7.28 -0.21 11.93
CA GLN A 95 7.31 1.11 11.30
C GLN A 95 6.72 2.14 12.26
N THR A 96 7.48 3.22 12.53
CA THR A 96 7.01 4.31 13.40
C THR A 96 6.85 5.60 12.59
N MET A 97 5.66 6.15 12.63
CA MET A 97 5.28 7.42 12.01
C MET A 97 4.52 8.28 13.02
N ASN A 98 4.93 9.51 13.23
CA ASN A 98 4.26 10.46 14.13
C ASN A 98 3.98 9.90 15.56
N GLY A 99 4.91 9.12 16.10
CA GLY A 99 4.79 8.51 17.42
C GLY A 99 3.92 7.25 17.50
N HIS A 100 3.28 6.84 16.42
CA HIS A 100 2.56 5.58 16.30
C HIS A 100 3.45 4.50 15.66
N THR A 101 3.51 3.32 16.28
CA THR A 101 4.26 2.16 15.77
C THR A 101 3.32 1.03 15.42
N GLN A 102 3.45 0.50 14.22
CA GLN A 102 2.77 -0.71 13.76
C GLN A 102 3.77 -1.85 13.57
N TYR A 103 3.41 -3.06 13.99
CA TYR A 103 4.27 -4.24 13.97
C TYR A 103 3.69 -5.30 13.04
N GLY A 104 4.45 -5.74 12.04
CA GLY A 104 4.05 -6.77 11.10
C GLY A 104 5.00 -7.96 11.08
N ILE A 105 4.46 -9.16 10.94
CA ILE A 105 5.24 -10.39 10.77
C ILE A 105 5.53 -10.57 9.28
N VAL A 106 6.82 -10.58 8.92
CA VAL A 106 7.28 -10.89 7.56
C VAL A 106 7.30 -12.40 7.39
N LEU A 107 6.63 -12.88 6.36
CA LEU A 107 6.41 -14.30 6.10
C LEU A 107 6.26 -14.59 4.60
N ALA A 108 6.29 -15.86 4.23
CA ALA A 108 5.93 -16.34 2.91
C ALA A 108 4.48 -16.88 2.94
N ALA A 109 3.57 -16.19 2.21
CA ALA A 109 2.15 -16.54 2.10
C ALA A 109 1.89 -17.40 0.85
N HIS A 110 1.02 -18.38 0.94
CA HIS A 110 0.75 -19.31 -0.17
C HIS A 110 -0.09 -18.67 -1.27
N VAL A 111 0.27 -18.92 -2.53
CA VAL A 111 -0.45 -18.36 -3.70
C VAL A 111 -1.89 -18.91 -3.83
N ASP A 112 -2.15 -20.13 -3.36
CA ASP A 112 -3.50 -20.71 -3.39
C ASP A 112 -4.46 -19.99 -2.45
N ASP A 113 -3.97 -19.41 -1.36
CA ASP A 113 -4.80 -18.58 -0.47
C ASP A 113 -5.28 -17.31 -1.17
N TYR A 114 -4.47 -16.76 -2.08
CA TYR A 114 -4.90 -15.66 -2.94
C TYR A 114 -5.91 -16.14 -4.01
N ASN A 115 -5.65 -17.28 -4.65
CA ASN A 115 -6.50 -17.84 -5.71
C ASN A 115 -7.87 -18.28 -5.17
N SER A 116 -7.92 -18.88 -3.98
CA SER A 116 -9.15 -19.32 -3.32
C SER A 116 -9.96 -18.21 -2.65
N GLY A 117 -9.37 -17.01 -2.50
CA GLY A 117 -10.00 -15.89 -1.79
C GLY A 117 -9.86 -15.97 -0.26
N GLN A 118 -8.98 -16.83 0.26
CA GLN A 118 -8.57 -16.84 1.66
C GLN A 118 -7.78 -15.55 2.00
N ILE A 119 -6.97 -15.06 1.06
CA ILE A 119 -6.41 -13.71 1.08
C ILE A 119 -7.36 -12.82 0.29
N LYS A 120 -8.12 -12.00 1.02
CA LYS A 120 -9.23 -11.19 0.52
C LYS A 120 -8.76 -9.88 -0.08
N LYS A 121 -9.44 -9.47 -1.14
CA LYS A 121 -9.17 -8.27 -1.95
C LYS A 121 -10.27 -7.26 -1.75
N HIS A 122 -9.92 -5.99 -1.79
CA HIS A 122 -10.89 -4.89 -1.79
C HIS A 122 -10.70 -3.95 -3.00
N GLU A 123 -9.72 -4.22 -3.88
CA GLU A 123 -9.44 -3.42 -5.08
C GLU A 123 -9.20 -4.33 -6.28
N LEU A 124 -9.65 -3.89 -7.47
CA LEU A 124 -9.36 -4.54 -8.75
C LEU A 124 -7.96 -4.14 -9.22
N THR A 125 -7.23 -5.14 -9.70
CA THR A 125 -5.93 -4.93 -10.30
C THR A 125 -6.03 -4.59 -11.79
N ARG A 126 -5.04 -3.87 -12.28
CA ARG A 126 -4.90 -3.54 -13.71
C ARG A 126 -3.96 -4.53 -14.37
N ARG A 127 -4.39 -5.11 -15.50
CA ARG A 127 -3.63 -6.15 -16.19
C ARG A 127 -2.25 -5.71 -16.65
N ASP A 128 -2.11 -4.47 -17.14
CA ASP A 128 -0.83 -3.90 -17.55
C ASP A 128 0.19 -3.86 -16.40
N LYS A 129 -0.27 -3.49 -15.18
CA LYS A 129 0.56 -3.45 -13.99
C LYS A 129 0.90 -4.85 -13.46
N GLU A 130 -0.05 -5.80 -13.54
CA GLU A 130 0.24 -7.20 -13.21
C GLU A 130 1.30 -7.79 -14.15
N ASP A 131 1.13 -7.61 -15.47
CA ASP A 131 2.06 -8.14 -16.47
C ASP A 131 3.47 -7.56 -16.31
N ASP A 132 3.60 -6.28 -15.96
CA ASP A 132 4.85 -5.65 -15.62
C ASP A 132 5.51 -6.31 -14.39
N ARG A 133 4.78 -6.47 -13.30
CA ARG A 133 5.28 -7.13 -12.09
C ARG A 133 5.62 -8.60 -12.32
N MET A 134 4.85 -9.32 -13.13
CA MET A 134 5.18 -10.69 -13.52
C MET A 134 6.50 -10.78 -14.27
N ARG A 135 6.75 -9.87 -15.23
CA ARG A 135 8.03 -9.83 -15.95
C ARG A 135 9.19 -9.57 -14.99
N HIS A 136 9.02 -8.62 -14.09
CA HIS A 136 10.04 -8.28 -13.09
C HIS A 136 10.33 -9.47 -12.15
N LEU A 137 9.27 -10.07 -11.57
CA LEU A 137 9.34 -11.24 -10.70
C LEU A 137 9.98 -12.44 -11.40
N THR A 138 9.60 -12.70 -12.66
CA THR A 138 10.16 -13.80 -13.46
C THR A 138 11.65 -13.57 -13.75
N ALA A 139 12.03 -12.34 -14.08
CA ALA A 139 13.42 -12.01 -14.39
C ALA A 139 14.33 -12.07 -13.15
N THR A 140 13.88 -11.52 -12.02
CA THR A 140 14.66 -11.50 -10.76
C THR A 140 14.68 -12.86 -10.08
N ASN A 141 13.69 -13.72 -10.33
CA ASN A 141 13.43 -14.97 -9.61
C ASN A 141 13.31 -14.78 -8.09
N ALA A 142 12.85 -13.60 -7.65
CA ALA A 142 12.74 -13.25 -6.24
C ALA A 142 11.60 -12.26 -5.98
N HIS A 143 10.90 -12.42 -4.87
CA HIS A 143 9.95 -11.44 -4.36
C HIS A 143 10.71 -10.31 -3.66
N ILE A 144 10.95 -9.22 -4.38
CA ILE A 144 11.72 -8.06 -3.91
C ILE A 144 10.87 -6.98 -3.24
N GLY A 145 9.57 -7.05 -3.37
CA GLY A 145 8.61 -6.14 -2.74
C GLY A 145 7.48 -6.93 -2.07
N SER A 146 7.34 -6.77 -0.77
CA SER A 146 6.33 -7.48 0.03
C SER A 146 4.90 -6.99 -0.27
N ALA A 147 3.93 -7.91 -0.23
CA ALA A 147 2.54 -7.56 -0.07
C ALA A 147 2.30 -7.08 1.37
N PHE A 148 1.42 -6.11 1.54
CA PHE A 148 1.01 -5.58 2.83
C PHE A 148 -0.35 -6.19 3.17
N LEU A 149 -0.36 -7.13 4.13
CA LEU A 149 -1.54 -7.85 4.55
C LEU A 149 -1.95 -7.45 5.97
N ALA A 150 -3.23 -7.60 6.27
CA ALA A 150 -3.77 -7.41 7.60
C ALA A 150 -4.48 -8.68 8.08
N TYR A 151 -4.52 -8.87 9.40
CA TYR A 151 -5.30 -9.93 10.05
C TYR A 151 -6.09 -9.40 11.24
N ARG A 152 -7.19 -10.08 11.58
CA ARG A 152 -7.99 -9.74 12.78
C ARG A 152 -7.22 -10.08 14.03
N HIS A 153 -7.45 -9.34 15.10
CA HIS A 153 -6.74 -9.47 16.37
C HIS A 153 -6.51 -10.94 16.80
N ASN A 154 -5.27 -11.24 17.19
CA ASN A 154 -4.86 -12.52 17.74
C ASN A 154 -3.98 -12.29 18.97
N ALA A 155 -4.51 -12.57 20.15
CA ALA A 155 -3.83 -12.30 21.42
C ALA A 155 -2.50 -13.08 21.58
N THR A 156 -2.40 -14.29 21.00
CA THR A 156 -1.15 -15.09 21.05
C THR A 156 -0.05 -14.44 20.21
N LEU A 157 -0.38 -14.00 19.00
CA LEU A 157 0.58 -13.27 18.16
C LEU A 157 0.93 -11.91 18.75
N GLN A 158 -0.04 -11.21 19.34
CA GLN A 158 0.23 -9.94 20.00
C GLN A 158 1.26 -10.08 21.14
N ALA A 159 1.08 -11.07 22.04
CA ALA A 159 2.03 -11.35 23.11
C ALA A 159 3.43 -11.77 22.58
N LEU A 160 3.47 -12.50 21.46
CA LEU A 160 4.73 -12.87 20.80
C LEU A 160 5.42 -11.62 20.23
N ILE A 161 4.69 -10.76 19.54
CA ILE A 161 5.20 -9.51 18.97
C ILE A 161 5.80 -8.62 20.06
N GLU A 162 5.07 -8.41 21.16
CA GLU A 162 5.53 -7.59 22.30
C GLU A 162 6.84 -8.12 22.87
N ARG A 163 6.95 -9.42 23.11
CA ARG A 163 8.15 -10.07 23.61
C ARG A 163 9.35 -9.96 22.65
N ILE A 164 9.12 -10.10 21.33
CA ILE A 164 10.19 -9.97 20.33
C ILE A 164 10.66 -8.50 20.22
N ALA A 165 9.74 -7.56 20.29
CA ALA A 165 10.04 -6.14 20.21
C ALA A 165 10.91 -5.61 21.37
N GLU A 166 10.95 -6.32 22.50
CA GLU A 166 11.85 -6.01 23.65
C GLU A 166 13.31 -6.47 23.42
N GLN A 167 13.55 -7.31 22.41
CA GLN A 167 14.89 -7.81 22.09
C GLN A 167 15.69 -6.79 21.29
N GLU A 168 17.01 -7.02 21.19
CA GLU A 168 17.86 -6.20 20.31
C GLU A 168 17.49 -6.44 18.85
N PRO A 169 17.18 -5.39 18.08
CA PRO A 169 16.81 -5.52 16.68
C PRO A 169 18.01 -5.83 15.79
N LEU A 170 17.74 -6.51 14.69
CA LEU A 170 18.69 -6.73 13.61
C LEU A 170 19.03 -5.42 12.88
N TYR A 171 18.02 -4.59 12.64
CA TYR A 171 18.14 -3.24 12.09
C TYR A 171 17.26 -2.27 12.86
N ASP A 172 17.75 -1.05 13.01
CA ASP A 172 17.00 0.07 13.57
C ASP A 172 17.56 1.38 12.99
N PHE A 173 16.75 2.09 12.20
CA PHE A 173 17.16 3.33 11.57
C PHE A 173 15.96 4.23 11.26
N VAL A 174 16.23 5.52 11.14
CA VAL A 174 15.29 6.52 10.62
C VAL A 174 15.67 6.79 9.16
N ALA A 175 14.69 6.72 8.27
CA ALA A 175 14.91 6.99 6.86
C ALA A 175 14.93 8.50 6.58
N ASP A 176 15.98 9.00 5.93
CA ASP A 176 16.17 10.44 5.68
C ASP A 176 15.08 11.05 4.80
N VAL A 177 14.50 10.25 3.89
CA VAL A 177 13.55 10.73 2.88
C VAL A 177 12.18 11.10 3.44
N ASP A 178 11.75 10.50 4.55
CA ASP A 178 10.42 10.70 5.15
C ASP A 178 10.42 10.83 6.67
N GLY A 179 11.57 10.61 7.32
CA GLY A 179 11.72 10.67 8.77
C GLY A 179 11.05 9.52 9.53
N PHE A 180 10.62 8.46 8.85
CA PHE A 180 10.01 7.29 9.49
C PHE A 180 11.06 6.33 10.00
N ARG A 181 10.81 5.76 11.20
CA ARG A 181 11.69 4.75 11.79
C ARG A 181 11.28 3.36 11.32
N HIS A 182 12.29 2.57 10.98
CA HIS A 182 12.15 1.18 10.54
C HIS A 182 13.00 0.28 11.43
N THR A 183 12.37 -0.72 12.04
CA THR A 183 13.05 -1.66 12.93
C THR A 183 12.73 -3.09 12.49
N LEU A 184 13.72 -3.97 12.48
CA LEU A 184 13.56 -5.37 12.07
C LEU A 184 14.21 -6.30 13.09
N TRP A 185 13.49 -7.33 13.52
CA TRP A 185 14.00 -8.41 14.37
C TRP A 185 13.94 -9.74 13.61
N LEU A 186 14.88 -10.63 13.90
CA LEU A 186 14.88 -12.00 13.44
C LEU A 186 14.05 -12.87 14.39
N ILE A 187 13.23 -13.77 13.88
CA ILE A 187 12.47 -14.77 14.63
C ILE A 187 12.89 -16.15 14.13
N ASP A 188 13.76 -16.84 14.88
CA ASP A 188 14.33 -18.14 14.50
C ASP A 188 14.17 -19.22 15.59
N ALA A 189 13.63 -18.87 16.77
CA ALA A 189 13.35 -19.84 17.81
C ALA A 189 12.27 -20.84 17.37
N PRO A 190 12.50 -22.16 17.43
CA PRO A 190 11.55 -23.17 16.91
C PRO A 190 10.14 -23.04 17.47
N THR A 191 9.99 -22.74 18.76
CA THR A 191 8.71 -22.53 19.43
C THR A 191 7.93 -21.33 18.87
N ASP A 192 8.64 -20.28 18.45
CA ASP A 192 8.04 -19.09 17.88
C ASP A 192 7.62 -19.33 16.42
N LEU A 193 8.47 -20.03 15.65
CA LEU A 193 8.13 -20.46 14.29
C LEU A 193 6.86 -21.32 14.28
N GLU A 194 6.78 -22.33 15.14
CA GLU A 194 5.60 -23.19 15.29
C GLU A 194 4.37 -22.38 15.72
N THR A 195 4.54 -21.44 16.65
CA THR A 195 3.43 -20.61 17.14
C THR A 195 2.89 -19.72 16.04
N ILE A 196 3.74 -19.03 15.30
CA ILE A 196 3.32 -18.17 14.18
C ILE A 196 2.58 -18.99 13.14
N THR A 197 3.18 -20.07 12.64
CA THR A 197 2.57 -20.95 11.62
C THR A 197 1.22 -21.47 12.08
N ARG A 198 1.12 -21.96 13.32
CA ARG A 198 -0.12 -22.48 13.90
C ARG A 198 -1.20 -21.40 14.04
N GLU A 199 -0.85 -20.22 14.52
CA GLU A 199 -1.85 -19.16 14.74
C GLU A 199 -2.36 -18.60 13.42
N PHE A 200 -1.51 -18.40 12.41
CA PHE A 200 -1.98 -18.05 11.07
C PHE A 200 -2.85 -19.16 10.48
N GLY A 201 -2.49 -20.44 10.68
CA GLY A 201 -3.29 -21.57 10.22
C GLY A 201 -4.71 -21.64 10.79
N LYS A 202 -5.00 -20.96 11.91
CA LYS A 202 -6.36 -20.86 12.49
C LYS A 202 -7.18 -19.71 11.91
N MET A 203 -6.57 -18.80 11.18
CA MET A 203 -7.27 -17.62 10.66
C MET A 203 -8.17 -17.98 9.48
N ASP A 204 -9.37 -17.44 9.48
CA ASP A 204 -10.33 -17.61 8.40
C ASP A 204 -9.94 -16.84 7.15
N ALA A 205 -9.29 -15.68 7.31
CA ALA A 205 -8.85 -14.86 6.19
C ALA A 205 -7.68 -13.94 6.58
N LEU A 206 -6.90 -13.54 5.56
CA LEU A 206 -6.04 -12.36 5.55
C LEU A 206 -6.63 -11.33 4.57
N TYR A 207 -6.23 -10.07 4.72
CA TYR A 207 -6.78 -8.96 3.93
C TYR A 207 -5.64 -8.18 3.30
N ILE A 208 -5.68 -7.96 1.99
CA ILE A 208 -4.69 -7.12 1.33
C ILE A 208 -4.95 -5.67 1.73
N ALA A 209 -4.03 -5.05 2.43
CA ALA A 209 -4.06 -3.61 2.72
C ALA A 209 -3.46 -2.82 1.54
N ASP A 210 -2.28 -3.24 1.07
CA ASP A 210 -1.60 -2.65 -0.09
C ASP A 210 -0.83 -3.73 -0.87
N GLY A 211 -0.54 -3.48 -2.16
CA GLY A 211 0.19 -4.44 -3.00
C GLY A 211 -0.70 -5.46 -3.70
N HIS A 212 -1.93 -5.10 -4.07
CA HIS A 212 -2.84 -5.95 -4.87
C HIS A 212 -2.18 -6.47 -6.15
N HIS A 213 -1.45 -5.61 -6.89
CA HIS A 213 -0.74 -6.02 -8.11
C HIS A 213 0.42 -6.98 -7.83
N ARG A 214 1.13 -6.82 -6.69
CA ARG A 214 2.21 -7.73 -6.26
C ARG A 214 1.66 -9.10 -5.92
N SER A 215 0.58 -9.18 -5.16
CA SER A 215 -0.10 -10.43 -4.82
C SER A 215 -0.66 -11.14 -6.07
N ALA A 216 -1.31 -10.40 -6.97
CA ALA A 216 -1.84 -10.94 -8.21
C ALA A 216 -0.73 -11.50 -9.13
N ALA A 217 0.36 -10.73 -9.32
CA ALA A 217 1.50 -11.17 -10.12
C ALA A 217 2.17 -12.43 -9.53
N ALA A 218 2.34 -12.47 -8.21
CA ALA A 218 2.89 -13.64 -7.50
C ALA A 218 2.04 -14.89 -7.72
N ALA A 219 0.72 -14.77 -7.55
CA ALA A 219 -0.21 -15.88 -7.76
C ALA A 219 -0.17 -16.39 -9.20
N ARG A 220 -0.15 -15.49 -10.20
CA ARG A 220 -0.06 -15.85 -11.63
C ARG A 220 1.27 -16.54 -11.97
N VAL A 221 2.40 -16.04 -11.46
CA VAL A 221 3.72 -16.65 -11.69
C VAL A 221 3.81 -18.02 -11.01
N GLY A 222 3.35 -18.14 -9.74
CA GLY A 222 3.33 -19.40 -9.01
C GLY A 222 2.49 -20.45 -9.72
N THR A 223 1.25 -20.13 -10.12
CA THR A 223 0.36 -21.02 -10.87
C THR A 223 1.01 -21.47 -12.19
N ALA A 224 1.56 -20.53 -12.98
CA ALA A 224 2.18 -20.86 -14.26
C ALA A 224 3.42 -21.77 -14.09
N ARG A 225 4.22 -21.58 -13.03
CA ARG A 225 5.36 -22.47 -12.72
C ARG A 225 4.92 -23.85 -12.25
N ALA A 226 3.86 -23.93 -11.44
CA ALA A 226 3.27 -25.20 -11.01
C ALA A 226 2.76 -26.02 -12.19
N GLU A 227 2.03 -25.39 -13.12
CA GLU A 227 1.55 -26.01 -14.35
C GLU A 227 2.67 -26.47 -15.28
N ALA A 228 3.79 -25.75 -15.32
CA ALA A 228 4.94 -26.07 -16.16
C ALA A 228 5.86 -27.13 -15.54
N ASN A 229 5.73 -27.44 -14.24
CA ASN A 229 6.59 -28.38 -13.53
C ASN A 229 5.92 -29.75 -13.37
N PRO A 230 6.30 -30.77 -14.16
CA PRO A 230 5.71 -32.10 -14.04
C PRO A 230 6.04 -32.80 -12.70
N GLU A 231 7.03 -32.31 -11.95
CA GLU A 231 7.42 -32.84 -10.64
C GLU A 231 6.90 -31.94 -9.50
N HIS A 232 5.89 -31.09 -9.77
CA HIS A 232 5.31 -30.19 -8.78
C HIS A 232 4.79 -30.95 -7.56
N THR A 233 5.23 -30.53 -6.37
CA THR A 233 4.88 -31.15 -5.08
C THR A 233 4.03 -30.24 -4.19
N GLY A 234 3.91 -28.97 -4.54
CA GLY A 234 3.28 -27.92 -3.73
C GLY A 234 4.21 -27.30 -2.66
N ARG A 235 5.49 -27.74 -2.59
CA ARG A 235 6.45 -27.26 -1.57
C ARG A 235 7.47 -26.27 -2.13
N GLU A 236 7.48 -26.10 -3.45
CA GLU A 236 8.42 -25.22 -4.14
C GLU A 236 8.22 -23.77 -3.75
N GLU A 237 9.32 -22.98 -3.70
CA GLU A 237 9.31 -21.59 -3.25
C GLU A 237 8.40 -20.70 -4.10
N TYR A 238 8.20 -20.98 -5.38
CA TYR A 238 7.28 -20.22 -6.25
C TYR A 238 5.79 -20.36 -5.86
N ASN A 239 5.43 -21.30 -4.96
CA ASN A 239 4.08 -21.38 -4.40
C ASN A 239 3.84 -20.38 -3.26
N TYR A 240 4.87 -19.64 -2.87
CA TYR A 240 4.82 -18.70 -1.76
C TYR A 240 5.31 -17.32 -2.20
N TYR A 241 4.76 -16.28 -1.62
CA TYR A 241 5.18 -14.91 -1.90
C TYR A 241 5.39 -14.11 -0.63
N LEU A 242 6.32 -13.16 -0.72
CA LEU A 242 6.70 -12.30 0.39
C LEU A 242 5.55 -11.40 0.82
N ALA A 243 5.18 -11.46 2.08
CA ALA A 243 4.19 -10.60 2.70
C ALA A 243 4.63 -10.11 4.08
N VAL A 244 4.10 -8.97 4.49
CA VAL A 244 4.16 -8.49 5.87
C VAL A 244 2.72 -8.39 6.37
N CYS A 245 2.42 -9.14 7.43
CA CYS A 245 1.09 -9.27 8.01
C CYS A 245 0.98 -8.50 9.32
N PHE A 246 0.09 -7.50 9.37
CA PHE A 246 -0.11 -6.64 10.54
C PHE A 246 -1.44 -6.93 11.23
N PRO A 247 -1.54 -6.77 12.56
CA PRO A 247 -2.82 -6.67 13.24
C PRO A 247 -3.59 -5.47 12.68
N ALA A 248 -4.85 -5.69 12.28
CA ALA A 248 -5.66 -4.66 11.60
C ALA A 248 -5.82 -3.39 12.45
N GLU A 249 -5.90 -3.53 13.77
CA GLU A 249 -6.06 -2.43 14.72
C GLU A 249 -4.83 -1.52 14.84
N GLN A 250 -3.67 -1.94 14.36
CA GLN A 250 -2.45 -1.12 14.37
C GLN A 250 -2.30 -0.28 13.10
N LEU A 251 -3.08 -0.57 12.05
CA LEU A 251 -2.91 0.06 10.75
C LEU A 251 -3.50 1.46 10.69
N THR A 252 -2.76 2.37 10.08
CA THR A 252 -3.20 3.73 9.81
C THR A 252 -3.61 3.86 8.34
N ILE A 253 -4.87 4.26 8.13
CA ILE A 253 -5.37 4.67 6.82
C ILE A 253 -5.54 6.18 6.83
N LEU A 254 -4.88 6.86 5.92
CA LEU A 254 -5.00 8.30 5.75
C LEU A 254 -6.10 8.64 4.74
N ASP A 255 -6.57 9.87 4.82
CA ASP A 255 -7.52 10.45 3.87
C ASP A 255 -6.95 10.42 2.44
N TYR A 256 -7.80 10.08 1.48
CA TYR A 256 -7.47 10.18 0.07
C TYR A 256 -8.37 11.25 -0.55
N ASN A 257 -7.82 12.44 -0.72
CA ASN A 257 -8.56 13.66 -1.05
C ASN A 257 -8.74 13.82 -2.56
N ARG A 258 -9.71 14.63 -2.97
CA ARG A 258 -10.01 14.94 -4.36
C ARG A 258 -9.79 16.41 -4.64
N VAL A 259 -9.31 16.71 -5.85
CA VAL A 259 -9.26 18.07 -6.38
C VAL A 259 -9.89 18.07 -7.76
N VAL A 260 -10.67 19.10 -8.08
CA VAL A 260 -11.41 19.19 -9.34
C VAL A 260 -11.00 20.42 -10.13
N ARG A 261 -10.85 20.22 -11.45
CA ARG A 261 -10.33 21.24 -12.38
C ARG A 261 -11.32 22.34 -12.69
N ASP A 262 -12.60 22.02 -12.65
CA ASP A 262 -13.69 22.91 -12.98
C ASP A 262 -14.97 22.54 -12.23
N LEU A 263 -15.91 23.48 -12.16
CA LEU A 263 -17.20 23.31 -11.50
C LEU A 263 -18.33 23.02 -12.51
N ASN A 264 -18.04 22.44 -13.67
CA ASN A 264 -19.03 22.12 -14.69
C ASN A 264 -19.86 23.34 -15.18
N GLY A 265 -19.22 24.49 -15.25
CA GLY A 265 -19.85 25.75 -15.66
C GLY A 265 -20.63 26.48 -14.56
N LEU A 266 -20.67 25.94 -13.34
CA LEU A 266 -21.31 26.58 -12.20
C LEU A 266 -20.41 27.69 -11.62
N SER A 267 -21.03 28.74 -11.07
CA SER A 267 -20.31 29.64 -10.17
C SER A 267 -20.08 28.97 -8.82
N PRO A 268 -19.10 29.46 -8.00
CA PRO A 268 -18.91 28.94 -6.64
C PRO A 268 -20.19 29.01 -5.80
N GLU A 269 -20.96 30.08 -5.88
CA GLU A 269 -22.20 30.28 -5.13
C GLU A 269 -23.29 29.29 -5.60
N GLU A 270 -23.43 29.08 -6.90
CA GLU A 270 -24.38 28.13 -7.45
C GLU A 270 -24.01 26.70 -7.07
N PHE A 271 -22.70 26.38 -7.08
CA PHE A 271 -22.24 25.07 -6.65
C PHE A 271 -22.55 24.81 -5.17
N LEU A 272 -22.28 25.75 -4.27
CA LEU A 272 -22.64 25.64 -2.84
C LEU A 272 -24.13 25.46 -2.65
N ARG A 273 -24.95 26.28 -3.33
CA ARG A 273 -26.42 26.19 -3.24
C ARG A 273 -26.94 24.81 -3.68
N ARG A 274 -26.38 24.20 -4.71
CA ARG A 274 -26.76 22.85 -5.14
C ARG A 274 -26.32 21.78 -4.15
N LEU A 275 -25.18 21.94 -3.50
CA LEU A 275 -24.75 21.00 -2.46
C LEU A 275 -25.70 20.98 -1.26
N GLU A 276 -26.44 22.07 -0.97
CA GLU A 276 -27.43 22.12 0.13
C GLU A 276 -28.59 21.14 -0.06
N GLU A 277 -28.82 20.58 -1.25
CA GLU A 277 -29.83 19.53 -1.47
C GLU A 277 -29.48 18.26 -0.69
N ASP A 278 -28.21 17.87 -0.68
CA ASP A 278 -27.74 16.60 -0.12
C ASP A 278 -26.94 16.78 1.18
N PHE A 279 -26.44 17.98 1.44
CA PHE A 279 -25.58 18.27 2.60
C PHE A 279 -26.07 19.46 3.42
N GLU A 280 -25.73 19.45 4.70
CA GLU A 280 -25.74 20.67 5.50
C GLU A 280 -24.41 21.39 5.28
N VAL A 281 -24.45 22.58 4.63
CA VAL A 281 -23.27 23.36 4.26
C VAL A 281 -23.03 24.45 5.29
N ARG A 282 -21.83 24.51 5.87
CA ARG A 282 -21.44 25.54 6.82
C ARG A 282 -20.09 26.15 6.44
N ASP A 283 -20.02 27.49 6.39
CA ASP A 283 -18.76 28.20 6.19
C ASP A 283 -17.85 28.05 7.43
N ARG A 284 -16.60 27.61 7.19
CA ARG A 284 -15.57 27.42 8.21
C ARG A 284 -14.46 28.47 8.16
N GLY A 285 -14.56 29.42 7.24
CA GLY A 285 -13.58 30.49 7.10
C GLY A 285 -12.37 30.13 6.26
N THR A 286 -11.23 30.74 6.58
CA THR A 286 -9.98 30.62 5.80
C THR A 286 -8.96 29.66 6.40
N GLU A 287 -9.13 29.29 7.67
CA GLU A 287 -8.25 28.35 8.33
C GLU A 287 -8.52 26.92 7.88
N ASN A 288 -7.47 26.07 7.86
CA ASN A 288 -7.61 24.68 7.46
C ASN A 288 -8.67 23.96 8.30
N PHE A 289 -9.64 23.37 7.63
CA PHE A 289 -10.68 22.57 8.25
C PHE A 289 -10.56 21.11 7.75
N ARG A 290 -10.54 20.16 8.68
CA ARG A 290 -10.51 18.72 8.40
C ARG A 290 -11.84 18.09 8.85
N PRO A 291 -12.39 17.12 8.10
CA PRO A 291 -13.52 16.35 8.57
C PRO A 291 -13.27 15.72 9.96
N GLU A 292 -14.23 15.83 10.85
CA GLU A 292 -14.13 15.39 12.25
C GLU A 292 -14.72 13.98 12.46
N HIS A 293 -15.58 13.54 11.55
CA HIS A 293 -16.25 12.23 11.59
C HIS A 293 -16.64 11.75 10.19
N ALA A 294 -17.00 10.48 10.08
CA ALA A 294 -17.52 9.91 8.83
C ALA A 294 -18.78 10.67 8.35
N HIS A 295 -18.96 10.76 7.05
CA HIS A 295 -20.04 11.47 6.34
C HIS A 295 -19.99 13.00 6.46
N GLN A 296 -18.88 13.52 7.01
CA GLN A 296 -18.53 14.93 6.93
C GLN A 296 -17.38 15.11 5.94
N PHE A 297 -17.49 16.11 5.09
CA PHE A 297 -16.46 16.48 4.09
C PHE A 297 -15.99 17.90 4.35
N ALA A 298 -14.76 18.22 3.96
CA ALA A 298 -14.28 19.58 3.94
C ALA A 298 -14.05 20.01 2.50
N LEU A 299 -14.81 21.01 2.05
CA LEU A 299 -14.69 21.59 0.71
C LEU A 299 -13.88 22.90 0.80
N TYR A 300 -12.78 22.99 0.05
CA TYR A 300 -12.07 24.25 -0.18
C TYR A 300 -12.46 24.83 -1.54
N LEU A 301 -13.03 26.02 -1.51
CA LEU A 301 -13.59 26.69 -2.68
C LEU A 301 -13.44 28.21 -2.54
N ALA A 302 -12.96 28.87 -3.58
CA ALA A 302 -12.82 30.34 -3.65
C ALA A 302 -12.15 30.97 -2.40
N GLY A 303 -11.08 30.32 -1.88
CA GLY A 303 -10.29 30.80 -0.75
C GLY A 303 -10.89 30.51 0.64
N ARG A 304 -11.95 29.71 0.73
CA ARG A 304 -12.62 29.39 1.99
C ARG A 304 -12.90 27.90 2.15
N TRP A 305 -12.91 27.44 3.39
CA TRP A 305 -13.33 26.10 3.76
C TRP A 305 -14.81 26.06 4.13
N TYR A 306 -15.47 24.98 3.73
CA TYR A 306 -16.85 24.65 4.09
C TYR A 306 -16.91 23.24 4.63
N SER A 307 -17.67 23.00 5.72
CA SER A 307 -18.05 21.63 6.07
C SER A 307 -19.34 21.25 5.34
N LEU A 308 -19.36 20.02 4.83
CA LEU A 308 -20.50 19.39 4.18
C LEU A 308 -20.86 18.16 5.01
N ASP A 309 -21.95 18.24 5.77
CA ASP A 309 -22.46 17.11 6.54
C ASP A 309 -23.57 16.43 5.73
N ALA A 310 -23.40 15.14 5.37
CA ALA A 310 -24.36 14.41 4.55
C ALA A 310 -25.72 14.29 5.26
N ARG A 311 -26.80 14.65 4.56
CA ARG A 311 -28.14 14.62 5.14
C ARG A 311 -28.63 13.18 5.33
N PRO A 312 -29.48 12.91 6.35
CA PRO A 312 -30.14 11.62 6.50
C PRO A 312 -30.87 11.21 5.20
N GLY A 313 -30.71 9.94 4.80
CA GLY A 313 -31.31 9.38 3.59
C GLY A 313 -30.49 9.57 2.30
N THR A 314 -29.34 10.21 2.36
CA THR A 314 -28.43 10.34 1.20
C THR A 314 -27.55 9.09 1.00
N PHE A 315 -27.48 8.22 1.97
CA PHE A 315 -26.81 6.92 1.94
C PHE A 315 -27.56 5.90 2.80
N ASP A 316 -27.35 4.60 2.49
CA ASP A 316 -27.86 3.48 3.28
C ASP A 316 -26.74 2.98 4.21
N PRO A 317 -26.89 3.01 5.54
CA PRO A 317 -25.87 2.51 6.48
C PRO A 317 -25.64 1.00 6.39
N GLU A 318 -26.60 0.25 5.82
CA GLU A 318 -26.46 -1.21 5.62
C GLU A 318 -25.71 -1.56 4.30
N ASP A 319 -25.63 -0.63 3.34
CA ASP A 319 -24.85 -0.82 2.13
C ASP A 319 -23.34 -0.61 2.45
N PRO A 320 -22.51 -1.67 2.42
CA PRO A 320 -21.11 -1.58 2.81
C PRO A 320 -20.27 -0.64 1.92
N ILE A 321 -20.71 -0.37 0.69
CA ILE A 321 -20.06 0.55 -0.24
C ILE A 321 -20.71 1.93 -0.20
N GLY A 322 -22.03 1.99 -0.30
CA GLY A 322 -22.80 3.24 -0.36
C GLY A 322 -22.67 4.11 0.88
N VAL A 323 -22.28 3.53 2.03
CA VAL A 323 -22.01 4.24 3.30
C VAL A 323 -20.64 4.90 3.34
N LEU A 324 -19.73 4.56 2.41
CA LEU A 324 -18.38 5.13 2.41
C LEU A 324 -18.36 6.58 1.92
N ASP A 325 -17.59 7.43 2.58
CA ASP A 325 -17.40 8.83 2.18
C ASP A 325 -16.90 8.97 0.73
N VAL A 326 -16.05 8.04 0.29
CA VAL A 326 -15.58 7.97 -1.10
C VAL A 326 -16.72 7.72 -2.09
N ASP A 327 -17.72 6.93 -1.74
CA ASP A 327 -18.90 6.67 -2.58
C ASP A 327 -19.89 7.83 -2.53
N ILE A 328 -20.19 8.32 -1.34
CA ILE A 328 -21.09 9.47 -1.13
C ILE A 328 -20.59 10.68 -1.91
N SER A 329 -19.31 11.03 -1.79
CA SER A 329 -18.70 12.13 -2.54
C SER A 329 -18.71 11.91 -4.04
N SER A 330 -18.49 10.67 -4.48
CA SER A 330 -18.51 10.33 -5.92
C SER A 330 -19.88 10.49 -6.52
N ARG A 331 -20.95 10.00 -5.86
CA ARG A 331 -22.33 10.08 -6.35
C ARG A 331 -22.92 11.49 -6.24
N LEU A 332 -22.77 12.13 -5.07
CA LEU A 332 -23.52 13.35 -4.76
C LEU A 332 -22.77 14.63 -5.18
N ILE A 333 -21.44 14.60 -5.23
CA ILE A 333 -20.64 15.77 -5.58
C ILE A 333 -20.05 15.62 -6.99
N LEU A 334 -19.25 14.57 -7.22
CA LEU A 334 -18.51 14.43 -8.48
C LEU A 334 -19.43 14.10 -9.66
N ASP A 335 -20.34 13.16 -9.51
CA ASP A 335 -21.28 12.79 -10.58
C ASP A 335 -22.46 13.80 -10.65
N LYS A 336 -23.27 13.89 -9.60
CA LYS A 336 -24.52 14.67 -9.62
C LYS A 336 -24.30 16.16 -9.94
N GLN A 337 -23.26 16.78 -9.35
CA GLN A 337 -23.05 18.23 -9.51
C GLN A 337 -22.04 18.54 -10.62
N LEU A 338 -20.97 17.75 -10.74
CA LEU A 338 -19.88 18.05 -11.64
C LEU A 338 -19.89 17.19 -12.93
N GLY A 339 -20.76 16.18 -13.02
CA GLY A 339 -20.84 15.28 -14.19
C GLY A 339 -19.58 14.44 -14.40
N ILE A 340 -18.86 14.13 -13.31
CA ILE A 340 -17.66 13.27 -13.34
C ILE A 340 -18.10 11.87 -12.95
N THR A 341 -18.45 11.04 -13.92
CA THR A 341 -19.00 9.68 -13.74
C THR A 341 -17.94 8.59 -13.66
N ASP A 342 -16.79 8.77 -14.27
CA ASP A 342 -15.68 7.80 -14.23
C ASP A 342 -14.41 8.43 -13.67
N LEU A 343 -14.12 8.11 -12.41
CA LEU A 343 -12.94 8.60 -11.69
C LEU A 343 -11.61 8.03 -12.20
N ARG A 344 -11.63 6.92 -12.96
CA ARG A 344 -10.41 6.25 -13.44
C ARG A 344 -9.84 6.90 -14.69
N SER A 345 -10.72 7.43 -15.54
CA SER A 345 -10.35 8.01 -16.83
C SER A 345 -10.50 9.53 -16.91
N SER A 346 -11.27 10.14 -16.00
CA SER A 346 -11.53 11.58 -16.02
C SER A 346 -10.26 12.38 -15.70
N LYS A 347 -9.93 13.34 -16.60
CA LYS A 347 -8.86 14.32 -16.38
C LYS A 347 -9.34 15.55 -15.60
N ARG A 348 -10.62 15.63 -15.23
CA ARG A 348 -11.22 16.73 -14.48
C ARG A 348 -11.09 16.57 -12.98
N VAL A 349 -10.73 15.38 -12.50
CA VAL A 349 -10.47 15.08 -11.10
C VAL A 349 -9.06 14.53 -10.94
N ASP A 350 -8.40 14.89 -9.84
CA ASP A 350 -7.12 14.31 -9.43
C ASP A 350 -7.15 14.02 -7.91
N PHE A 351 -6.18 13.26 -7.43
CA PHE A 351 -6.18 12.70 -6.08
C PHE A 351 -4.95 13.14 -5.30
N VAL A 352 -5.15 13.46 -4.02
CA VAL A 352 -4.11 13.90 -3.11
C VAL A 352 -4.11 13.02 -1.86
N GLY A 353 -3.05 12.25 -1.64
CA GLY A 353 -2.89 11.43 -0.44
C GLY A 353 -2.69 12.27 0.81
N GLY A 354 -3.22 11.80 1.94
CA GLY A 354 -3.29 12.54 3.20
C GLY A 354 -1.95 13.00 3.78
N LEU A 355 -0.81 12.35 3.42
CA LEU A 355 0.53 12.82 3.81
C LEU A 355 0.85 14.24 3.32
N ARG A 356 0.30 14.67 2.18
CA ARG A 356 0.52 16.01 1.64
C ARG A 356 -0.27 17.09 2.41
N GLY A 357 -1.24 16.68 3.22
CA GLY A 357 -2.03 17.56 4.07
C GLY A 357 -3.00 18.47 3.34
N LEU A 358 -3.72 19.28 4.11
CA LEU A 358 -4.70 20.25 3.58
C LEU A 358 -4.05 21.43 2.87
N ASP A 359 -2.79 21.76 3.20
CA ASP A 359 -2.06 22.85 2.57
C ASP A 359 -1.80 22.58 1.09
N GLU A 360 -1.58 21.33 0.69
CA GLU A 360 -1.48 20.97 -0.73
C GLU A 360 -2.80 21.15 -1.46
N LEU A 361 -3.94 20.86 -0.82
CA LEU A 361 -5.26 21.13 -1.39
C LEU A 361 -5.46 22.61 -1.65
N ARG A 362 -5.15 23.45 -0.65
CA ARG A 362 -5.18 24.93 -0.79
C ARG A 362 -4.28 25.39 -1.91
N ARG A 363 -3.03 24.98 -1.89
CA ARG A 363 -2.03 25.38 -2.90
C ARG A 363 -2.53 25.12 -4.32
N ARG A 364 -3.10 23.94 -4.58
CA ARG A 364 -3.60 23.57 -5.91
C ARG A 364 -4.80 24.41 -6.36
N VAL A 365 -5.64 24.83 -5.42
CA VAL A 365 -6.79 25.71 -5.73
C VAL A 365 -6.34 27.15 -5.84
N ASP A 366 -5.56 27.67 -4.90
CA ASP A 366 -5.11 29.07 -4.87
C ASP A 366 -4.19 29.41 -6.05
N SER A 367 -3.43 28.43 -6.57
CA SER A 367 -2.61 28.59 -7.78
C SER A 367 -3.43 28.61 -9.09
N GLY A 368 -4.72 28.31 -9.04
CA GLY A 368 -5.57 28.16 -10.23
C GLY A 368 -5.38 26.86 -11.00
N GLU A 369 -4.57 25.91 -10.50
CA GLU A 369 -4.44 24.57 -11.07
C GLU A 369 -5.76 23.81 -11.01
N MET A 370 -6.47 23.96 -9.89
CA MET A 370 -7.77 23.37 -9.60
C MET A 370 -8.76 24.44 -9.16
N GLN A 371 -10.07 24.18 -9.31
CA GLN A 371 -11.10 25.13 -8.86
C GLN A 371 -11.67 24.81 -7.48
N ALA A 372 -11.64 23.53 -7.09
CA ALA A 372 -12.05 23.13 -5.74
C ALA A 372 -11.27 21.92 -5.26
N ALA A 373 -11.22 21.75 -3.95
CA ALA A 373 -10.65 20.58 -3.29
C ALA A 373 -11.63 20.03 -2.25
N LEU A 374 -11.67 18.70 -2.14
CA LEU A 374 -12.53 17.98 -1.21
C LEU A 374 -11.68 17.05 -0.35
N ALA A 375 -11.60 17.34 0.95
CA ALA A 375 -11.02 16.43 1.92
C ALA A 375 -12.10 15.52 2.49
N LEU A 376 -11.75 14.22 2.60
CA LEU A 376 -12.63 13.17 3.08
C LEU A 376 -12.19 12.69 4.47
N TYR A 377 -13.13 12.15 5.23
CA TYR A 377 -12.78 11.36 6.41
C TYR A 377 -12.19 10.01 5.96
N PRO A 378 -11.08 9.54 6.55
CA PRO A 378 -10.45 8.29 6.13
C PRO A 378 -11.37 7.07 6.41
N VAL A 379 -11.34 6.09 5.53
CA VAL A 379 -11.98 4.79 5.79
C VAL A 379 -11.27 4.04 6.90
N THR A 380 -12.01 3.20 7.62
CA THR A 380 -11.46 2.37 8.70
C THR A 380 -11.07 0.97 8.20
N MET A 381 -10.16 0.30 8.89
CA MET A 381 -9.83 -1.11 8.60
C MET A 381 -11.06 -2.02 8.69
N GLU A 382 -11.98 -1.75 9.61
CA GLU A 382 -13.20 -2.55 9.73
C GLU A 382 -14.08 -2.41 8.47
N GLN A 383 -14.20 -1.22 7.90
CA GLN A 383 -14.92 -1.01 6.63
C GLN A 383 -14.24 -1.76 5.48
N VAL A 384 -12.89 -1.68 5.38
CA VAL A 384 -12.12 -2.41 4.36
C VAL A 384 -12.35 -3.92 4.48
N MET A 385 -12.23 -4.48 5.69
CA MET A 385 -12.42 -5.91 5.92
C MET A 385 -13.86 -6.34 5.67
N ARG A 386 -14.87 -5.57 6.11
CA ARG A 386 -16.30 -5.85 5.85
C ARG A 386 -16.59 -5.93 4.35
N ILE A 387 -16.06 -5.00 3.56
CA ILE A 387 -16.23 -5.02 2.09
C ILE A 387 -15.56 -6.24 1.48
N ALA A 388 -14.32 -6.54 1.87
CA ALA A 388 -13.58 -7.71 1.39
C ALA A 388 -14.27 -9.04 1.79
N ASP A 389 -14.88 -9.11 3.00
CA ASP A 389 -15.63 -10.27 3.47
C ASP A 389 -16.87 -10.56 2.64
N THR A 390 -17.53 -9.54 2.13
CA THR A 390 -18.71 -9.69 1.25
C THR A 390 -18.34 -9.95 -0.21
N GLY A 391 -17.05 -9.99 -0.56
CA GLY A 391 -16.58 -10.15 -1.93
C GLY A 391 -16.78 -8.91 -2.81
N ASN A 392 -17.13 -7.79 -2.21
CA ASN A 392 -17.30 -6.52 -2.88
C ASN A 392 -15.95 -5.81 -3.10
N ILE A 393 -15.95 -4.84 -4.01
CA ILE A 393 -14.78 -4.03 -4.38
C ILE A 393 -15.05 -2.57 -4.04
N MET A 394 -14.08 -1.94 -3.39
CA MET A 394 -14.13 -0.51 -3.06
C MET A 394 -14.04 0.37 -4.32
N PRO A 395 -14.62 1.56 -4.31
CA PRO A 395 -14.34 2.57 -5.31
C PRO A 395 -12.83 2.84 -5.44
N PRO A 396 -12.35 3.27 -6.62
CA PRO A 396 -10.93 3.55 -6.81
C PRO A 396 -10.46 4.69 -5.88
N LYS A 397 -9.22 4.59 -5.42
CA LYS A 397 -8.61 5.63 -4.57
C LYS A 397 -9.38 5.84 -3.26
N ALA A 398 -9.78 4.75 -2.61
CA ALA A 398 -10.50 4.75 -1.35
C ALA A 398 -9.58 4.67 -0.13
N THR A 399 -8.44 3.99 -0.24
CA THR A 399 -7.52 3.72 0.85
C THR A 399 -6.12 4.30 0.57
N TRP A 400 -5.48 4.82 1.61
CA TRP A 400 -4.08 5.24 1.58
C TRP A 400 -3.39 4.79 2.87
N PHE A 401 -2.78 3.61 2.83
CA PHE A 401 -2.05 3.05 3.98
C PHE A 401 -0.67 3.71 4.14
N GLU A 402 -0.37 4.14 5.36
CA GLU A 402 0.94 4.67 5.76
C GLU A 402 1.37 4.11 7.13
N PRO A 403 2.69 3.97 7.35
CA PRO A 403 3.81 4.09 6.41
C PRO A 403 3.82 3.03 5.33
N LYS A 404 4.35 3.36 4.15
CA LYS A 404 4.57 2.37 3.09
C LYS A 404 5.70 1.41 3.47
N LEU A 405 5.54 0.11 3.17
CA LEU A 405 6.58 -0.89 3.40
C LEU A 405 7.83 -0.55 2.60
N ARG A 406 9.00 -0.56 3.25
CA ARG A 406 10.28 -0.46 2.54
C ARG A 406 10.58 -1.74 1.78
N THR A 407 11.13 -1.59 0.59
CA THR A 407 11.68 -2.70 -0.20
C THR A 407 13.17 -2.86 0.10
N GLY A 408 13.70 -4.07 -0.12
CA GLY A 408 15.09 -4.37 0.18
C GLY A 408 15.43 -4.61 1.64
N MET A 409 14.43 -4.63 2.55
CA MET A 409 14.62 -5.01 3.96
C MET A 409 14.75 -6.53 4.12
N VAL A 410 13.87 -7.27 3.45
CA VAL A 410 13.89 -8.73 3.32
C VAL A 410 13.39 -9.08 1.93
N ILE A 411 13.99 -10.07 1.30
CA ILE A 411 13.69 -10.56 -0.03
C ILE A 411 13.47 -12.06 0.07
N HIS A 412 12.46 -12.59 -0.62
CA HIS A 412 12.21 -14.01 -0.72
C HIS A 412 12.67 -14.51 -2.08
N ASP A 413 13.77 -15.26 -2.11
CA ASP A 413 14.30 -15.92 -3.30
C ASP A 413 13.44 -17.17 -3.61
N MET A 414 13.17 -17.42 -4.88
CA MET A 414 12.39 -18.57 -5.34
C MET A 414 13.28 -19.72 -5.83
N GLU A 415 14.59 -19.72 -5.49
CA GLU A 415 15.48 -20.85 -5.75
C GLU A 415 15.39 -21.95 -4.70
#